data_db629a222018ddf62b6926c2119928f9
#
_entry.id   db629a222018ddf62b6926c2119928f9
#
_cell.length_a   1.000
_cell.length_b   1.000
_cell.length_c   1.000
_cell.angle_alpha   90.00
_cell.angle_beta   90.00
_cell.angle_gamma   90.00
#
_symmetry.space_group_name_H-M   'P 1'
#
loop_
_entity.id
_entity.type
_entity.pdbx_description
1 polymer ?
#
loop_
_entity_poly.entity_id
_entity_poly.type
_entity_poly.pdbx_seq_one_letter_code
_entity_poly.pdbx_strand_id
1 'polypeptide(L)'
;SIYYEKDTFIVDQGSSLNSILNKLETKYLRKLALRIYYKLNHQEIIIYGEYVMNDISYIDFFNDLTSGNVFQRRFVINEGMNIYDLKDTISKLDIINDCINFSCLQNKFDFVEGTLYPDTYFYSVNDFLSTILIFSESRMDSFLDNIWKNRVEDENIKSKKDLLILASIIEKESGNEIDKPLISSVFYNRLRNGMRLQADPTIIYGLLPKFSGDIKKADIYDQTNPYNTYVIDDLPPTPIAIPSKTSLIAASQPSETNFLFFVSKGDGSHYFSVTYNEHLSAISEYQ
;
A
#
# COMPACT_ATOMS: atom_id res chain seq x y z
N SER A 1 12.77 -7.10 38.62
CA SER A 1 11.99 -6.43 37.56
C SER A 1 12.18 -4.94 37.62
N ILE A 2 12.08 -4.26 36.51
CA ILE A 2 11.97 -2.80 36.38
C ILE A 2 10.51 -2.45 36.62
N TYR A 3 10.27 -1.50 37.52
CA TYR A 3 8.94 -0.88 37.60
C TYR A 3 8.96 0.37 36.73
N TYR A 4 8.12 0.40 35.71
CA TYR A 4 7.91 1.55 34.84
C TYR A 4 6.43 1.66 34.49
N GLU A 5 5.86 2.86 34.58
CA GLU A 5 4.42 3.06 34.42
C GLU A 5 3.90 2.84 33.00
N LYS A 6 4.79 2.93 32.02
CA LYS A 6 4.42 2.78 30.60
C LYS A 6 4.88 1.42 30.09
N ASP A 7 4.14 0.90 29.13
CA ASP A 7 4.45 -0.36 28.48
C ASP A 7 5.77 -0.33 27.67
N THR A 8 6.20 0.87 27.24
CA THR A 8 7.40 1.07 26.43
C THR A 8 8.27 2.23 26.99
N PHE A 9 9.58 2.14 26.73
CA PHE A 9 10.59 3.12 27.12
C PHE A 9 11.37 3.61 25.90
N ILE A 10 11.37 4.93 25.66
CA ILE A 10 12.06 5.53 24.53
C ILE A 10 13.49 5.93 24.92
N VAL A 11 14.46 5.42 24.16
CA VAL A 11 15.87 5.76 24.21
C VAL A 11 16.21 6.64 23.01
N ASP A 12 16.53 7.90 23.27
CA ASP A 12 16.88 8.87 22.25
C ASP A 12 18.28 8.60 21.68
N GLN A 13 18.53 9.02 20.45
CA GLN A 13 19.85 8.91 19.81
C GLN A 13 20.90 9.64 20.65
N GLY A 14 22.05 8.96 20.90
CA GLY A 14 23.13 9.51 21.70
C GLY A 14 22.88 9.44 23.22
N SER A 15 21.82 8.78 23.69
CA SER A 15 21.57 8.58 25.11
C SER A 15 22.70 7.84 25.79
N SER A 16 23.16 8.34 26.96
CA SER A 16 24.09 7.64 27.80
C SER A 16 23.37 6.69 28.76
N LEU A 17 24.07 5.64 29.23
CA LEU A 17 23.52 4.76 30.27
C LEU A 17 23.02 5.55 31.50
N ASN A 18 23.73 6.64 31.86
CA ASN A 18 23.36 7.48 32.99
C ASN A 18 22.02 8.19 32.75
N SER A 19 21.81 8.70 31.54
CA SER A 19 20.55 9.33 31.13
C SER A 19 19.40 8.32 31.23
N ILE A 20 19.59 7.11 30.71
CA ILE A 20 18.60 6.02 30.76
C ILE A 20 18.26 5.63 32.19
N LEU A 21 19.27 5.38 33.04
CA LEU A 21 19.05 5.05 34.45
C LEU A 21 18.39 6.19 35.26
N ASN A 22 18.57 7.45 34.84
CA ASN A 22 17.87 8.59 35.43
C ASN A 22 16.40 8.61 35.02
N LYS A 23 16.09 8.40 33.75
CA LYS A 23 14.71 8.29 33.25
C LYS A 23 13.95 7.13 33.88
N LEU A 24 14.62 6.03 34.25
CA LEU A 24 14.04 4.88 34.96
C LEU A 24 13.85 5.11 36.46
N GLU A 25 14.10 6.31 37.01
CA GLU A 25 13.94 6.69 38.42
C GLU A 25 14.60 5.72 39.44
N THR A 26 15.67 5.11 39.03
CA THR A 26 16.37 4.06 39.81
C THR A 26 17.06 4.63 41.04
N LYS A 27 16.96 3.97 42.22
CA LYS A 27 17.61 4.39 43.44
C LYS A 27 19.15 4.43 43.28
N TYR A 28 19.82 5.39 43.93
CA TYR A 28 21.24 5.69 43.76
C TYR A 28 22.17 4.45 43.87
N LEU A 29 22.03 3.63 44.92
CA LEU A 29 22.85 2.44 45.10
C LEU A 29 22.64 1.41 43.96
N ARG A 30 21.41 1.27 43.50
CA ARG A 30 21.11 0.39 42.37
C ARG A 30 21.72 0.94 41.07
N LYS A 31 21.66 2.27 40.85
CA LYS A 31 22.35 2.89 39.70
C LYS A 31 23.82 2.56 39.64
N LEU A 32 24.52 2.63 40.79
CA LEU A 32 25.93 2.32 40.84
C LEU A 32 26.20 0.86 40.49
N ALA A 33 25.45 -0.08 41.07
CA ALA A 33 25.59 -1.52 40.78
C ALA A 33 25.29 -1.82 39.28
N LEU A 34 24.25 -1.23 38.72
CA LEU A 34 23.89 -1.41 37.32
C LEU A 34 24.94 -0.85 36.36
N ARG A 35 25.57 0.30 36.69
CA ARG A 35 26.69 0.85 35.91
C ARG A 35 27.90 -0.09 35.89
N ILE A 36 28.26 -0.67 37.04
CA ILE A 36 29.35 -1.62 37.13
C ILE A 36 29.02 -2.87 36.33
N TYR A 37 27.81 -3.40 36.50
CA TYR A 37 27.36 -4.57 35.76
C TYR A 37 27.42 -4.32 34.25
N TYR A 38 26.86 -3.19 33.76
CA TYR A 38 26.87 -2.86 32.34
C TYR A 38 28.28 -2.75 31.76
N LYS A 39 29.19 -2.07 32.49
CA LYS A 39 30.58 -1.91 32.05
C LYS A 39 31.37 -3.23 31.99
N LEU A 40 31.00 -4.20 32.83
CA LEU A 40 31.67 -5.52 32.84
C LEU A 40 31.14 -6.47 31.77
N ASN A 41 29.87 -6.35 31.42
CA ASN A 41 29.19 -7.32 30.57
C ASN A 41 28.81 -6.77 29.17
N HIS A 42 28.77 -5.46 29.02
CA HIS A 42 28.35 -4.79 27.77
C HIS A 42 29.39 -3.73 27.39
N GLN A 43 30.15 -3.99 26.35
CA GLN A 43 31.10 -3.02 25.77
C GLN A 43 30.55 -2.32 24.50
N GLU A 44 29.32 -2.61 24.16
CA GLU A 44 28.71 -2.20 22.91
C GLU A 44 27.96 -0.87 23.04
N ILE A 45 27.68 -0.27 21.90
CA ILE A 45 26.94 0.99 21.77
C ILE A 45 25.47 0.74 22.15
N ILE A 46 24.89 1.65 22.93
CA ILE A 46 23.46 1.68 23.20
C ILE A 46 22.73 2.03 21.90
N ILE A 47 21.85 1.15 21.47
CA ILE A 47 21.01 1.38 20.29
C ILE A 47 19.81 2.18 20.73
N TYR A 48 19.53 3.27 20.01
CA TYR A 48 18.33 4.09 20.23
C TYR A 48 17.08 3.39 19.70
N GLY A 49 15.91 3.71 20.28
CA GLY A 49 14.63 3.14 19.88
C GLY A 49 13.64 3.03 21.03
N GLU A 50 12.53 2.39 20.79
CA GLU A 50 11.50 2.09 21.77
C GLU A 50 11.65 0.66 22.26
N TYR A 51 11.62 0.45 23.57
CA TYR A 51 11.82 -0.85 24.21
C TYR A 51 10.62 -1.26 25.04
N VAL A 52 10.21 -2.52 24.97
CA VAL A 52 9.11 -3.06 25.78
C VAL A 52 9.55 -3.16 27.24
N MET A 53 8.72 -2.67 28.17
CA MET A 53 9.05 -2.59 29.61
C MET A 53 8.24 -3.55 30.48
N ASN A 54 7.31 -4.31 29.90
CA ASN A 54 6.42 -5.21 30.64
C ASN A 54 7.23 -6.39 31.23
N ASP A 55 7.27 -6.48 32.57
CA ASP A 55 7.93 -7.53 33.34
C ASP A 55 9.40 -7.81 33.01
N ILE A 56 10.09 -6.83 32.42
CA ILE A 56 11.49 -6.98 32.02
C ILE A 56 12.44 -6.84 33.23
N SER A 57 13.52 -7.63 33.23
CA SER A 57 14.63 -7.43 34.18
C SER A 57 15.62 -6.38 33.66
N TYR A 58 16.43 -5.77 34.57
CA TYR A 58 17.49 -4.86 34.13
C TYR A 58 18.55 -5.55 33.22
N ILE A 59 18.76 -6.83 33.40
CA ILE A 59 19.71 -7.62 32.60
C ILE A 59 19.15 -7.75 31.17
N ASP A 60 17.90 -8.17 31.04
CA ASP A 60 17.26 -8.34 29.74
C ASP A 60 17.15 -6.99 29.02
N PHE A 61 16.76 -5.93 29.74
CA PHE A 61 16.70 -4.59 29.17
C PHE A 61 18.07 -4.11 28.65
N PHE A 62 19.18 -4.41 29.37
CA PHE A 62 20.52 -4.07 28.87
C PHE A 62 20.95 -4.91 27.68
N ASN A 63 20.55 -6.18 27.64
CA ASN A 63 20.74 -7.03 26.46
C ASN A 63 19.98 -6.44 25.27
N ASP A 64 18.71 -6.04 25.46
CA ASP A 64 17.92 -5.42 24.41
C ASP A 64 18.53 -4.11 23.91
N LEU A 65 19.04 -3.26 24.83
CA LEU A 65 19.72 -2.00 24.48
C LEU A 65 20.94 -2.20 23.58
N THR A 66 21.67 -3.31 23.74
CA THR A 66 22.90 -3.59 22.99
C THR A 66 22.65 -4.44 21.75
N SER A 67 21.66 -5.34 21.79
CA SER A 67 21.27 -6.16 20.63
C SER A 67 20.35 -5.44 19.64
N GLY A 68 19.74 -4.32 20.05
CA GLY A 68 18.80 -3.59 19.22
C GLY A 68 17.42 -4.27 19.10
N ASN A 69 17.02 -5.03 20.13
CA ASN A 69 15.67 -5.61 20.19
C ASN A 69 14.63 -4.51 20.51
N VAL A 70 14.45 -3.61 19.55
CA VAL A 70 13.54 -2.46 19.65
C VAL A 70 12.10 -2.87 19.29
N PHE A 71 11.13 -2.25 19.96
CA PHE A 71 9.73 -2.37 19.61
C PHE A 71 9.50 -1.71 18.24
N GLN A 72 8.94 -2.48 17.32
CA GLN A 72 8.60 -2.00 15.99
C GLN A 72 7.10 -1.88 15.81
N ARG A 73 6.67 -0.74 15.33
CA ARG A 73 5.31 -0.46 14.90
C ARG A 73 5.14 -0.86 13.45
N ARG A 74 3.89 -1.02 13.02
CA ARG A 74 3.59 -1.42 11.64
C ARG A 74 2.81 -0.34 10.94
N PHE A 75 3.23 0.00 9.75
CA PHE A 75 2.47 0.73 8.77
C PHE A 75 2.14 -0.19 7.60
N VAL A 76 0.86 -0.45 7.38
CA VAL A 76 0.40 -1.35 6.32
C VAL A 76 -0.15 -0.50 5.18
N ILE A 77 0.48 -0.61 4.02
CA ILE A 77 -0.04 -0.09 2.76
C ILE A 77 -0.78 -1.25 2.10
N ASN A 78 -2.11 -1.23 2.17
CA ASN A 78 -2.93 -2.30 1.61
C ASN A 78 -3.15 -2.11 0.11
N GLU A 79 -3.28 -3.23 -0.56
CA GLU A 79 -3.77 -3.30 -1.94
C GLU A 79 -5.18 -2.71 -2.04
N GLY A 80 -5.49 -2.05 -3.15
CA GLY A 80 -6.77 -1.40 -3.38
C GLY A 80 -7.01 -0.09 -2.62
N MET A 81 -6.08 0.35 -1.74
CA MET A 81 -6.12 1.69 -1.14
C MET A 81 -5.95 2.77 -2.20
N ASN A 82 -6.67 3.86 -2.05
CA ASN A 82 -6.45 5.09 -2.81
C ASN A 82 -5.75 6.15 -1.95
N ILE A 83 -5.44 7.30 -2.54
CA ILE A 83 -4.72 8.39 -1.86
C ILE A 83 -5.46 8.93 -0.62
N TYR A 84 -6.78 8.86 -0.58
CA TYR A 84 -7.57 9.32 0.58
C TYR A 84 -7.47 8.33 1.73
N ASP A 85 -7.57 7.02 1.43
CA ASP A 85 -7.37 5.93 2.41
C ASP A 85 -5.96 5.97 3.00
N LEU A 86 -4.97 6.23 2.14
CA LEU A 86 -3.57 6.33 2.54
C LEU A 86 -3.35 7.53 3.48
N LYS A 87 -3.91 8.71 3.15
CA LYS A 87 -3.84 9.90 4.02
C LYS A 87 -4.47 9.65 5.39
N ASP A 88 -5.64 9.01 5.42
CA ASP A 88 -6.31 8.64 6.67
C ASP A 88 -5.46 7.68 7.50
N THR A 89 -4.88 6.66 6.87
CA THR A 89 -3.99 5.71 7.53
C THR A 89 -2.74 6.40 8.10
N ILE A 90 -2.06 7.24 7.32
CA ILE A 90 -0.88 7.99 7.75
C ILE A 90 -1.21 8.91 8.93
N SER A 91 -2.40 9.53 8.96
CA SER A 91 -2.80 10.42 10.03
C SER A 91 -2.88 9.75 11.41
N LYS A 92 -2.98 8.42 11.45
CA LYS A 92 -3.09 7.59 12.66
C LYS A 92 -1.75 7.01 13.12
N LEU A 93 -0.67 7.22 12.34
CA LEU A 93 0.64 6.71 12.68
C LEU A 93 1.34 7.61 13.72
N ASP A 94 2.04 6.98 14.65
CA ASP A 94 2.93 7.66 15.59
C ASP A 94 4.35 7.65 15.01
N ILE A 95 4.56 8.48 13.99
CA ILE A 95 5.80 8.62 13.21
C ILE A 95 6.07 10.09 12.93
N ILE A 96 7.31 10.48 12.72
CA ILE A 96 7.63 11.86 12.31
C ILE A 96 7.20 12.06 10.86
N ASN A 97 6.14 12.85 10.66
CA ASN A 97 5.66 13.16 9.32
C ASN A 97 6.41 14.34 8.71
N ASP A 98 7.49 14.04 8.02
CA ASP A 98 8.33 14.97 7.26
C ASP A 98 8.01 14.97 5.75
N CYS A 99 6.93 14.26 5.34
CA CYS A 99 6.51 14.09 3.95
C CYS A 99 5.09 14.61 3.72
N ILE A 100 4.86 15.87 4.03
CA ILE A 100 3.54 16.50 3.92
C ILE A 100 3.07 16.49 2.46
N ASN A 101 1.83 16.01 2.25
CA ASN A 101 1.25 15.86 0.91
C ASN A 101 2.13 15.06 -0.07
N PHE A 102 2.89 14.08 0.44
CA PHE A 102 3.77 13.23 -0.34
C PHE A 102 4.92 13.98 -1.05
N SER A 103 5.31 15.14 -0.49
CA SER A 103 6.36 15.99 -1.07
C SER A 103 7.76 15.36 -1.11
N CYS A 104 7.98 14.25 -0.40
CA CYS A 104 9.23 13.51 -0.38
C CYS A 104 9.38 12.53 -1.57
N LEU A 105 8.29 12.22 -2.27
CA LEU A 105 8.29 11.26 -3.38
C LEU A 105 8.86 11.88 -4.67
N GLN A 106 9.46 11.06 -5.51
CA GLN A 106 10.04 11.49 -6.78
C GLN A 106 8.99 11.90 -7.82
N ASN A 107 7.77 11.38 -7.67
CA ASN A 107 6.60 11.71 -8.50
C ASN A 107 6.87 11.59 -10.02
N LYS A 108 7.49 10.49 -10.44
CA LYS A 108 7.93 10.23 -11.83
C LYS A 108 6.82 10.31 -12.89
N PHE A 109 5.57 10.14 -12.46
CA PHE A 109 4.40 10.12 -13.35
C PHE A 109 3.51 11.36 -13.20
N ASP A 110 3.96 12.41 -12.50
CA ASP A 110 3.17 13.60 -12.15
C ASP A 110 1.94 13.32 -11.27
N PHE A 111 1.91 12.14 -10.61
CA PHE A 111 0.90 11.74 -9.63
C PHE A 111 1.48 10.75 -8.61
N VAL A 112 0.81 10.65 -7.46
CA VAL A 112 1.20 9.72 -6.35
C VAL A 112 0.30 8.48 -6.32
N GLU A 113 -0.92 8.58 -6.85
CA GLU A 113 -1.87 7.46 -6.82
C GLU A 113 -1.28 6.21 -7.46
N GLY A 114 -1.35 5.08 -6.72
CA GLY A 114 -0.87 3.78 -7.21
C GLY A 114 0.66 3.60 -7.24
N THR A 115 1.47 4.62 -6.89
CA THR A 115 2.94 4.55 -7.03
C THR A 115 3.67 3.90 -5.84
N LEU A 116 2.96 3.58 -4.78
CA LEU A 116 3.53 2.92 -3.61
C LEU A 116 3.33 1.40 -3.68
N TYR A 117 4.36 0.66 -3.29
CA TYR A 117 4.28 -0.81 -3.26
C TYR A 117 3.51 -1.28 -2.02
N PRO A 118 2.44 -2.07 -2.16
CA PRO A 118 1.67 -2.57 -1.03
C PRO A 118 2.49 -3.59 -0.24
N ASP A 119 2.67 -3.33 1.06
CA ASP A 119 3.35 -4.22 2.00
C ASP A 119 3.18 -3.74 3.44
N THR A 120 3.69 -4.52 4.39
CA THR A 120 3.83 -4.12 5.78
C THR A 120 5.22 -3.54 6.00
N TYR A 121 5.29 -2.27 6.39
CA TYR A 121 6.51 -1.55 6.72
C TYR A 121 6.64 -1.42 8.24
N PHE A 122 7.83 -1.73 8.76
CA PHE A 122 8.12 -1.59 10.19
C PHE A 122 8.85 -0.29 10.44
N TYR A 123 8.53 0.35 11.57
CA TYR A 123 9.12 1.61 11.97
C TYR A 123 9.17 1.77 13.49
N SER A 124 10.04 2.66 13.97
CA SER A 124 10.13 3.11 15.35
C SER A 124 9.58 4.52 15.51
N VAL A 125 9.22 4.91 16.73
CA VAL A 125 8.61 6.22 17.03
C VAL A 125 9.43 7.43 16.56
N ASN A 126 10.74 7.29 16.41
CA ASN A 126 11.65 8.36 15.96
C ASN A 126 12.01 8.26 14.47
N ASP A 127 11.40 7.35 13.73
CA ASP A 127 11.62 7.23 12.29
C ASP A 127 10.83 8.28 11.51
N PHE A 128 11.29 8.56 10.30
CA PHE A 128 10.68 9.50 9.39
C PHE A 128 9.78 8.79 8.38
N LEU A 129 8.57 9.33 8.16
CA LEU A 129 7.62 8.82 7.19
C LEU A 129 8.22 8.79 5.78
N SER A 130 9.02 9.80 5.42
CA SER A 130 9.70 9.87 4.13
C SER A 130 10.54 8.62 3.83
N THR A 131 11.22 8.07 4.82
CA THR A 131 12.04 6.86 4.66
C THR A 131 11.21 5.68 4.16
N ILE A 132 10.02 5.48 4.73
CA ILE A 132 9.12 4.39 4.35
C ILE A 132 8.53 4.65 2.96
N LEU A 133 8.03 5.86 2.72
CA LEU A 133 7.34 6.19 1.46
C LEU A 133 8.30 6.15 0.27
N ILE A 134 9.52 6.70 0.39
CA ILE A 134 10.55 6.63 -0.65
C ILE A 134 10.97 5.18 -0.91
N PHE A 135 11.12 4.38 0.13
CA PHE A 135 11.43 2.96 -0.03
C PHE A 135 10.31 2.20 -0.74
N SER A 136 9.05 2.47 -0.36
CA SER A 136 7.87 1.89 -1.01
C SER A 136 7.77 2.28 -2.49
N GLU A 137 7.97 3.57 -2.82
CA GLU A 137 8.00 4.08 -4.20
C GLU A 137 9.11 3.38 -5.02
N SER A 138 10.32 3.29 -4.46
CA SER A 138 11.45 2.62 -5.12
C SER A 138 11.19 1.14 -5.40
N ARG A 139 10.49 0.45 -4.50
CA ARG A 139 10.07 -0.95 -4.71
C ARG A 139 9.06 -1.07 -5.86
N MET A 140 8.07 -0.16 -5.92
CA MET A 140 7.09 -0.13 -7.01
C MET A 140 7.79 0.11 -8.34
N ASP A 141 8.66 1.10 -8.41
CA ASP A 141 9.45 1.40 -9.61
C ASP A 141 10.26 0.20 -10.09
N SER A 142 10.98 -0.46 -9.17
CA SER A 142 11.79 -1.63 -9.49
C SER A 142 10.93 -2.80 -9.99
N PHE A 143 9.76 -2.98 -9.41
CA PHE A 143 8.81 -4.02 -9.84
C PHE A 143 8.22 -3.70 -11.21
N LEU A 144 7.79 -2.46 -11.44
CA LEU A 144 7.29 -1.99 -12.73
C LEU A 144 8.35 -2.13 -13.83
N ASP A 145 9.62 -1.82 -13.53
CA ASP A 145 10.73 -1.97 -14.48
C ASP A 145 10.91 -3.42 -14.92
N ASN A 146 10.75 -4.36 -13.99
CA ASN A 146 10.87 -5.77 -14.26
C ASN A 146 9.72 -6.31 -15.12
N ILE A 147 8.47 -6.04 -14.73
CA ILE A 147 7.30 -6.53 -15.47
C ILE A 147 7.17 -5.85 -16.83
N TRP A 148 7.56 -4.58 -16.96
CA TRP A 148 7.55 -3.86 -18.23
C TRP A 148 8.46 -4.50 -19.29
N LYS A 149 9.62 -5.01 -18.89
CA LYS A 149 10.55 -5.70 -19.80
C LYS A 149 9.99 -7.01 -20.35
N ASN A 150 9.14 -7.67 -19.56
CA ASN A 150 8.61 -9.00 -19.86
C ASN A 150 7.11 -8.98 -20.23
N ARG A 151 6.55 -7.78 -20.48
CA ARG A 151 5.12 -7.63 -20.79
C ARG A 151 4.77 -8.18 -22.17
N VAL A 152 3.51 -8.49 -22.37
CA VAL A 152 2.92 -8.59 -23.71
C VAL A 152 2.87 -7.17 -24.29
N GLU A 153 3.44 -6.99 -25.48
CA GLU A 153 3.41 -5.69 -26.16
C GLU A 153 2.03 -5.41 -26.74
N ASP A 154 1.53 -4.20 -26.54
CA ASP A 154 0.24 -3.75 -27.06
C ASP A 154 0.30 -2.25 -27.38
N GLU A 155 -0.35 -1.85 -28.48
CA GLU A 155 -0.36 -0.46 -28.96
C GLU A 155 -1.18 0.48 -28.07
N ASN A 156 -2.06 -0.05 -27.20
CA ASN A 156 -2.88 0.72 -26.29
C ASN A 156 -2.22 0.91 -24.91
N ILE A 157 -1.21 0.08 -24.56
CA ILE A 157 -0.44 0.17 -23.31
C ILE A 157 0.99 0.59 -23.64
N LYS A 158 1.20 1.90 -23.83
CA LYS A 158 2.43 2.49 -24.39
C LYS A 158 3.51 2.80 -23.36
N SER A 159 3.15 2.84 -22.07
CA SER A 159 4.03 3.27 -21.01
C SER A 159 3.81 2.48 -19.72
N LYS A 160 4.79 2.54 -18.79
CA LYS A 160 4.63 2.02 -17.44
C LYS A 160 3.48 2.71 -16.69
N LYS A 161 3.21 3.97 -17.01
CA LYS A 161 2.05 4.71 -16.53
C LYS A 161 0.76 4.02 -16.91
N ASP A 162 0.58 3.68 -18.19
CA ASP A 162 -0.64 3.00 -18.69
C ASP A 162 -0.81 1.64 -18.03
N LEU A 163 0.29 0.89 -17.88
CA LEU A 163 0.29 -0.40 -17.18
C LEU A 163 -0.16 -0.28 -15.74
N LEU A 164 0.34 0.74 -15.02
CA LEU A 164 -0.02 1.00 -13.61
C LEU A 164 -1.49 1.40 -13.50
N ILE A 165 -1.99 2.24 -14.41
CA ILE A 165 -3.40 2.63 -14.47
C ILE A 165 -4.27 1.39 -14.67
N LEU A 166 -3.98 0.57 -15.67
CA LEU A 166 -4.75 -0.64 -15.96
C LEU A 166 -4.72 -1.61 -14.77
N ALA A 167 -3.55 -1.81 -14.14
CA ALA A 167 -3.41 -2.67 -12.97
C ALA A 167 -4.29 -2.18 -11.80
N SER A 168 -4.41 -0.87 -11.60
CA SER A 168 -5.26 -0.30 -10.55
C SER A 168 -6.76 -0.53 -10.79
N ILE A 169 -7.19 -0.57 -12.05
CA ILE A 169 -8.57 -0.90 -12.42
C ILE A 169 -8.82 -2.39 -12.16
N ILE A 170 -7.92 -3.27 -12.64
CA ILE A 170 -8.02 -4.72 -12.39
C ILE A 170 -8.09 -5.02 -10.89
N GLU A 171 -7.29 -4.32 -10.07
CA GLU A 171 -7.31 -4.45 -8.61
C GLU A 171 -8.68 -4.19 -8.01
N LYS A 172 -9.38 -3.19 -8.52
CA LYS A 172 -10.70 -2.80 -8.01
C LYS A 172 -11.86 -3.61 -8.58
N GLU A 173 -11.65 -4.35 -9.68
CA GLU A 173 -12.67 -5.21 -10.30
C GLU A 173 -12.75 -6.57 -9.64
N SER A 174 -11.63 -7.15 -9.20
CA SER A 174 -11.64 -8.49 -8.61
C SER A 174 -10.68 -8.68 -7.46
N GLY A 175 -11.19 -9.23 -6.36
CA GLY A 175 -10.40 -9.82 -5.29
C GLY A 175 -9.91 -11.25 -5.59
N ASN A 176 -10.39 -11.87 -6.67
CA ASN A 176 -10.00 -13.23 -7.08
C ASN A 176 -8.78 -13.18 -7.99
N GLU A 177 -7.66 -13.72 -7.53
CA GLU A 177 -6.40 -13.71 -8.28
C GLU A 177 -6.46 -14.51 -9.59
N ILE A 178 -7.31 -15.54 -9.66
CA ILE A 178 -7.47 -16.39 -10.86
C ILE A 178 -8.15 -15.60 -11.98
N ASP A 179 -9.08 -14.71 -11.65
CA ASP A 179 -9.83 -13.95 -12.64
C ASP A 179 -9.06 -12.72 -13.16
N LYS A 180 -8.08 -12.20 -12.42
CA LYS A 180 -7.33 -10.99 -12.80
C LYS A 180 -6.72 -11.06 -14.21
N PRO A 181 -6.04 -12.14 -14.65
CA PRO A 181 -5.56 -12.23 -16.02
C PRO A 181 -6.66 -12.28 -17.09
N LEU A 182 -7.84 -12.83 -16.76
CA LEU A 182 -9.00 -12.86 -17.64
C LEU A 182 -9.66 -11.48 -17.76
N ILE A 183 -9.82 -10.76 -16.63
CA ILE A 183 -10.30 -9.37 -16.61
C ILE A 183 -9.36 -8.47 -17.41
N SER A 184 -8.05 -8.65 -17.22
CA SER A 184 -7.02 -7.96 -18.01
C SER A 184 -7.24 -8.20 -19.49
N SER A 185 -7.45 -9.45 -19.92
CA SER A 185 -7.70 -9.76 -21.32
C SER A 185 -8.95 -9.08 -21.89
N VAL A 186 -10.03 -8.95 -21.10
CA VAL A 186 -11.22 -8.21 -21.50
C VAL A 186 -10.89 -6.75 -21.77
N PHE A 187 -10.14 -6.09 -20.87
CA PHE A 187 -9.74 -4.70 -21.05
C PHE A 187 -8.85 -4.50 -22.28
N TYR A 188 -7.85 -5.36 -22.50
CA TYR A 188 -7.03 -5.34 -23.71
C TYR A 188 -7.87 -5.51 -24.97
N ASN A 189 -8.77 -6.49 -24.99
CA ASN A 189 -9.64 -6.74 -26.14
C ASN A 189 -10.58 -5.57 -26.41
N ARG A 190 -11.12 -4.93 -25.36
CA ARG A 190 -11.94 -3.71 -25.51
C ARG A 190 -11.13 -2.56 -26.11
N LEU A 191 -9.95 -2.26 -25.59
CA LEU A 191 -9.08 -1.21 -26.11
C LEU A 191 -8.71 -1.46 -27.58
N ARG A 192 -8.33 -2.70 -27.96
CA ARG A 192 -8.02 -3.09 -29.34
C ARG A 192 -9.23 -2.91 -30.29
N ASN A 193 -10.44 -3.06 -29.79
CA ASN A 193 -11.68 -2.88 -30.56
C ASN A 193 -12.25 -1.45 -30.47
N GLY A 194 -11.53 -0.49 -29.87
CA GLY A 194 -12.03 0.87 -29.68
C GLY A 194 -13.26 0.94 -28.76
N MET A 195 -13.41 -0.03 -27.84
CA MET A 195 -14.49 -0.07 -26.87
C MET A 195 -14.05 0.60 -25.56
N ARG A 196 -14.98 1.28 -24.92
CA ARG A 196 -14.78 1.84 -23.58
C ARG A 196 -14.61 0.76 -22.53
N LEU A 197 -13.81 1.03 -21.49
CA LEU A 197 -13.56 0.03 -20.43
C LEU A 197 -14.79 -0.23 -19.57
N GLN A 198 -15.63 0.76 -19.30
CA GLN A 198 -16.89 0.66 -18.53
C GLN A 198 -16.67 -0.04 -17.18
N ALA A 199 -15.68 0.40 -16.43
CA ALA A 199 -15.31 -0.10 -15.13
C ALA A 199 -15.89 0.80 -14.04
N ASP A 200 -16.85 0.30 -13.26
CA ASP A 200 -17.54 1.04 -12.21
C ASP A 200 -16.59 1.70 -11.18
N PRO A 201 -15.49 1.05 -10.73
CA PRO A 201 -14.55 1.66 -9.79
C PRO A 201 -13.95 2.97 -10.28
N THR A 202 -13.87 3.19 -11.58
CA THR A 202 -13.35 4.45 -12.14
C THR A 202 -14.32 5.62 -11.94
N ILE A 203 -15.63 5.37 -12.03
CA ILE A 203 -16.65 6.38 -11.70
C ILE A 203 -16.53 6.76 -10.22
N ILE A 204 -16.49 5.74 -9.34
CA ILE A 204 -16.40 5.92 -7.89
C ILE A 204 -15.19 6.78 -7.53
N TYR A 205 -14.03 6.45 -8.09
CA TYR A 205 -12.80 7.19 -7.80
C TYR A 205 -12.91 8.68 -8.18
N GLY A 206 -13.46 8.99 -9.35
CA GLY A 206 -13.63 10.36 -9.78
C GLY A 206 -14.64 11.18 -8.95
N LEU A 207 -15.51 10.50 -8.17
CA LEU A 207 -16.45 11.12 -7.25
C LEU A 207 -15.90 11.32 -5.83
N LEU A 208 -14.72 10.73 -5.52
CA LEU A 208 -14.09 10.90 -4.21
C LEU A 208 -13.65 12.35 -3.97
N PRO A 209 -13.61 12.81 -2.70
CA PRO A 209 -13.98 12.09 -1.45
C PRO A 209 -15.49 12.13 -1.12
N LYS A 210 -16.32 12.63 -2.00
CA LYS A 210 -17.77 12.89 -1.73
C LYS A 210 -18.66 11.68 -2.02
N PHE A 211 -18.13 10.62 -2.63
CA PHE A 211 -18.90 9.43 -2.96
C PHE A 211 -19.38 8.72 -1.71
N SER A 212 -20.67 8.42 -1.66
CA SER A 212 -21.27 7.60 -0.61
C SER A 212 -22.47 6.84 -1.17
N GLY A 213 -22.43 5.51 -1.04
CA GLY A 213 -23.52 4.63 -1.47
C GLY A 213 -23.33 4.06 -2.88
N ASP A 214 -24.41 3.99 -3.67
CA ASP A 214 -24.41 3.35 -4.98
C ASP A 214 -24.22 4.35 -6.11
N ILE A 215 -23.65 3.88 -7.24
CA ILE A 215 -23.55 4.63 -8.49
C ILE A 215 -24.96 4.92 -9.02
N LYS A 216 -25.23 6.19 -9.26
CA LYS A 216 -26.50 6.63 -9.84
C LYS A 216 -26.41 6.70 -11.36
N LYS A 217 -27.57 6.61 -12.01
CA LYS A 217 -27.64 6.76 -13.47
C LYS A 217 -26.99 8.07 -13.97
N ALA A 218 -27.10 9.15 -13.20
CA ALA A 218 -26.46 10.42 -13.52
C ALA A 218 -24.92 10.31 -13.52
N ASP A 219 -24.35 9.54 -12.62
CA ASP A 219 -22.90 9.36 -12.49
C ASP A 219 -22.32 8.60 -13.71
N ILE A 220 -23.09 7.61 -14.23
CA ILE A 220 -22.71 6.84 -15.43
C ILE A 220 -22.57 7.74 -16.66
N TYR A 221 -23.44 8.75 -16.79
CA TYR A 221 -23.47 9.68 -17.94
C TYR A 221 -22.70 10.98 -17.69
N ASP A 222 -22.06 11.13 -16.52
CA ASP A 222 -21.32 12.35 -16.19
C ASP A 222 -20.05 12.47 -17.05
N GLN A 223 -20.11 13.41 -18.01
CA GLN A 223 -18.97 13.74 -18.88
C GLN A 223 -17.93 14.64 -18.21
N THR A 224 -18.22 15.17 -17.03
CA THR A 224 -17.29 16.04 -16.29
C THR A 224 -16.33 15.26 -15.40
N ASN A 225 -16.64 13.99 -15.12
CA ASN A 225 -15.76 13.09 -14.38
C ASN A 225 -14.66 12.53 -15.31
N PRO A 226 -13.39 12.97 -15.19
CA PRO A 226 -12.32 12.56 -16.10
C PRO A 226 -11.90 11.09 -15.93
N TYR A 227 -12.36 10.42 -14.87
CA TYR A 227 -12.11 8.99 -14.62
C TYR A 227 -13.21 8.09 -15.17
N ASN A 228 -14.36 8.64 -15.57
CA ASN A 228 -15.51 7.85 -15.98
C ASN A 228 -15.27 7.09 -17.29
N THR A 229 -14.88 5.82 -17.20
CA THR A 229 -14.62 4.95 -18.35
C THR A 229 -15.88 4.50 -19.11
N TYR A 230 -17.07 4.98 -18.72
CA TYR A 230 -18.30 4.88 -19.53
C TYR A 230 -18.41 5.99 -20.57
N VAL A 231 -17.66 7.09 -20.41
CA VAL A 231 -17.73 8.26 -21.31
C VAL A 231 -16.40 8.57 -21.98
N ILE A 232 -15.27 8.23 -21.36
CA ILE A 232 -13.93 8.36 -21.98
C ILE A 232 -13.60 7.12 -22.81
N ASP A 233 -12.85 7.29 -23.89
CA ASP A 233 -12.55 6.21 -24.85
C ASP A 233 -11.20 5.52 -24.57
N ASP A 234 -10.45 5.96 -23.56
CA ASP A 234 -9.11 5.49 -23.21
C ASP A 234 -9.00 5.23 -21.70
N LEU A 235 -7.78 5.01 -21.22
CA LEU A 235 -7.47 4.88 -19.79
C LEU A 235 -7.72 6.22 -19.05
N PRO A 236 -8.11 6.17 -17.77
CA PRO A 236 -8.20 7.37 -16.94
C PRO A 236 -6.83 8.05 -16.76
N PRO A 237 -6.80 9.33 -16.31
CA PRO A 237 -5.57 10.12 -16.27
C PRO A 237 -4.51 9.60 -15.28
N THR A 238 -4.94 8.92 -14.21
CA THR A 238 -4.07 8.31 -13.18
C THR A 238 -4.62 6.96 -12.75
N PRO A 239 -3.84 6.15 -12.04
CA PRO A 239 -4.39 5.02 -11.29
C PRO A 239 -5.52 5.45 -10.35
N ILE A 240 -6.36 4.51 -9.95
CA ILE A 240 -7.49 4.72 -9.04
C ILE A 240 -7.29 4.05 -7.67
N ALA A 241 -6.22 3.28 -7.52
CA ALA A 241 -5.84 2.60 -6.30
C ALA A 241 -4.39 2.09 -6.39
N ILE A 242 -3.85 1.65 -5.26
CA ILE A 242 -2.59 0.92 -5.17
C ILE A 242 -2.84 -0.52 -5.64
N PRO A 243 -2.26 -0.96 -6.77
CA PRO A 243 -2.47 -2.31 -7.26
C PRO A 243 -1.62 -3.33 -6.51
N SER A 244 -2.14 -4.54 -6.34
CA SER A 244 -1.40 -5.69 -5.87
C SER A 244 -0.35 -6.15 -6.89
N LYS A 245 0.60 -6.97 -6.42
CA LYS A 245 1.56 -7.65 -7.29
C LYS A 245 0.85 -8.48 -8.38
N THR A 246 -0.23 -9.18 -8.02
CA THR A 246 -0.99 -10.03 -8.94
C THR A 246 -1.72 -9.21 -10.00
N SER A 247 -2.28 -8.05 -9.64
CA SER A 247 -2.90 -7.13 -10.62
C SER A 247 -1.88 -6.52 -11.56
N LEU A 248 -0.69 -6.17 -11.08
CA LEU A 248 0.41 -5.68 -11.90
C LEU A 248 0.89 -6.74 -12.91
N ILE A 249 1.04 -7.99 -12.46
CA ILE A 249 1.38 -9.11 -13.34
C ILE A 249 0.27 -9.34 -14.36
N ALA A 250 -0.99 -9.39 -13.93
CA ALA A 250 -2.14 -9.58 -14.84
C ALA A 250 -2.22 -8.47 -15.90
N ALA A 251 -1.96 -7.21 -15.52
CA ALA A 251 -1.90 -6.10 -16.46
C ALA A 251 -0.76 -6.25 -17.48
N SER A 252 0.39 -6.81 -17.08
CA SER A 252 1.53 -7.01 -17.98
C SER A 252 1.44 -8.28 -18.83
N GLN A 253 0.67 -9.26 -18.37
CA GLN A 253 0.53 -10.57 -19.02
C GLN A 253 -0.95 -11.01 -18.99
N PRO A 254 -1.80 -10.37 -19.81
CA PRO A 254 -3.21 -10.77 -19.93
C PRO A 254 -3.32 -12.19 -20.48
N SER A 255 -4.38 -12.89 -20.11
CA SER A 255 -4.73 -14.17 -20.76
C SER A 255 -5.05 -13.97 -22.23
N GLU A 256 -4.70 -14.93 -23.07
CA GLU A 256 -5.07 -14.93 -24.49
C GLU A 256 -6.51 -15.41 -24.66
N THR A 257 -7.45 -14.48 -24.78
CA THR A 257 -8.88 -14.77 -24.99
C THR A 257 -9.51 -13.80 -25.97
N ASN A 258 -10.77 -14.08 -26.36
CA ASN A 258 -11.61 -13.17 -27.12
C ASN A 258 -12.73 -12.54 -26.27
N PHE A 259 -12.65 -12.64 -24.93
CA PHE A 259 -13.67 -12.11 -24.04
C PHE A 259 -13.77 -10.58 -24.12
N LEU A 260 -14.99 -10.08 -24.16
CA LEU A 260 -15.30 -8.64 -24.18
C LEU A 260 -16.13 -8.21 -22.96
N PHE A 261 -16.71 -9.17 -22.22
CA PHE A 261 -17.59 -8.91 -21.10
C PHE A 261 -17.30 -9.88 -19.95
N PHE A 262 -17.58 -9.42 -18.75
CA PHE A 262 -17.61 -10.28 -17.55
C PHE A 262 -18.73 -9.81 -16.62
N VAL A 263 -19.22 -10.70 -15.79
CA VAL A 263 -20.22 -10.44 -14.73
C VAL A 263 -19.90 -11.27 -13.50
N SER A 264 -20.07 -10.69 -12.31
CA SER A 264 -19.88 -11.41 -11.06
C SER A 264 -20.93 -12.51 -10.90
N LYS A 265 -20.49 -13.70 -10.45
CA LYS A 265 -21.39 -14.82 -10.10
C LYS A 265 -21.89 -14.73 -8.65
N GLY A 266 -21.44 -13.74 -7.86
CA GLY A 266 -21.81 -13.61 -6.46
C GLY A 266 -21.01 -14.48 -5.48
N ASP A 267 -20.14 -15.38 -5.96
CA ASP A 267 -19.26 -16.24 -5.18
C ASP A 267 -17.79 -15.75 -5.15
N GLY A 268 -17.55 -14.53 -5.66
CA GLY A 268 -16.23 -13.93 -5.81
C GLY A 268 -15.55 -14.28 -7.13
N SER A 269 -16.15 -15.09 -8.00
CA SER A 269 -15.69 -15.39 -9.36
C SER A 269 -16.54 -14.67 -10.41
N HIS A 270 -16.04 -14.68 -11.66
CA HIS A 270 -16.73 -14.03 -12.79
C HIS A 270 -17.07 -15.03 -13.89
N TYR A 271 -18.16 -14.73 -14.63
CA TYR A 271 -18.46 -15.36 -15.90
C TYR A 271 -17.97 -14.45 -17.02
N PHE A 272 -17.27 -15.00 -18.00
CA PHE A 272 -16.68 -14.27 -19.13
C PHE A 272 -17.40 -14.64 -20.41
N SER A 273 -17.67 -13.65 -21.27
CA SER A 273 -18.36 -13.85 -22.54
C SER A 273 -17.77 -13.03 -23.68
N VAL A 274 -17.96 -13.52 -24.91
CA VAL A 274 -17.48 -12.86 -26.13
C VAL A 274 -18.55 -11.91 -26.68
N THR A 275 -19.81 -12.31 -26.61
CA THR A 275 -20.93 -11.53 -27.18
C THR A 275 -21.77 -10.86 -26.11
N TYR A 276 -22.39 -9.74 -26.46
CA TYR A 276 -23.30 -9.03 -25.58
C TYR A 276 -24.54 -9.87 -25.21
N ASN A 277 -25.03 -10.73 -26.12
CA ASN A 277 -26.15 -11.61 -25.83
C ASN A 277 -25.83 -12.65 -24.76
N GLU A 278 -24.63 -13.26 -24.82
CA GLU A 278 -24.14 -14.15 -23.75
C GLU A 278 -24.01 -13.43 -22.42
N HIS A 279 -23.52 -12.18 -22.45
CA HIS A 279 -23.41 -11.35 -21.25
C HIS A 279 -24.78 -11.05 -20.63
N LEU A 280 -25.81 -10.67 -21.44
CA LEU A 280 -27.16 -10.47 -20.94
C LEU A 280 -27.77 -11.74 -20.34
N SER A 281 -27.52 -12.90 -20.96
CA SER A 281 -27.95 -14.18 -20.40
C SER A 281 -27.30 -14.47 -19.05
N ALA A 282 -26.01 -14.21 -18.92
CA ALA A 282 -25.28 -14.37 -17.67
C ALA A 282 -25.74 -13.38 -16.58
N ILE A 283 -26.03 -12.13 -16.91
CA ILE A 283 -26.64 -11.20 -15.96
C ILE A 283 -27.97 -11.75 -15.43
N SER A 284 -28.84 -12.27 -16.31
CA SER A 284 -30.13 -12.84 -15.89
C SER A 284 -29.98 -14.10 -15.04
N GLU A 285 -28.85 -14.82 -15.14
CA GLU A 285 -28.58 -16.03 -14.39
C GLU A 285 -27.98 -15.74 -13.01
N TYR A 286 -27.10 -14.72 -12.92
CA TYR A 286 -26.28 -14.49 -11.72
C TYR A 286 -26.66 -13.25 -10.92
N GLN A 287 -27.45 -12.34 -11.47
CA GLN A 287 -27.92 -11.09 -10.83
C GLN A 287 -29.45 -10.97 -10.86
#